data_024844d8981717bf510b1e301a2ad52f
#
_entry.id   024844d8981717bf510b1e301a2ad52f
#
_cell.length_a   1.000
_cell.length_b   1.000
_cell.length_c   1.000
_cell.angle_alpha   90.00
_cell.angle_beta   90.00
_cell.angle_gamma   90.00
#
_symmetry.space_group_name_H-M   'P 1'
#
loop_
_entity.id
_entity.type
_entity.pdbx_description
1 polymer ?
#
loop_
_entity_poly.entity_id
_entity_poly.type
_entity_poly.pdbx_seq_one_letter_code
_entity_poly.pdbx_strand_id
1 'polypeptide(L)'
;MNTKTKHQLEIDFGKTLIVDGPRIGVAVSGGSDSVALLYLVCTWAKNNNKTVVAVTVDHNLRKEVKSEIKFISRICSDLSVSHDVLSWKNWGGNGNLQAKARQARYKLINEWASKNNIDLVVLGHTKNDVVENFIIRMSRDSGVDGLSQILPFFSSENVNYGRPLIDIERDDLRRYLNFKKVEWIEDPSNENSKFQRVRVRKKLVHLKKMGMDLENIATVSKNLRVSRDALEFYTDRLAKTCTIFKEGDIIFKLDLFFQEPLDIQRRLLIKAIKFLGEYEFGPRRSEINNLLCSFQKRESHTLRGFHFYYYENGMRMSREYNAINELCGKPNEIWDNRWFIKGPKSSNYIIKPLGEKGLSALSEWKDKDIPRLALLSSPAVWHKNELKIVLFLDRVNSWSLKPLKQEKEFSIYDKVLNH
;
A
#
# COMPACT_ATOMS: atom_id res chain seq x y z
N MET A 1 -3.87 -36.34 8.57
CA MET A 1 -3.25 -35.00 8.68
C MET A 1 -1.85 -35.16 9.25
N ASN A 2 -0.81 -34.94 8.45
CA ASN A 2 0.57 -35.04 8.95
C ASN A 2 0.85 -33.87 9.91
N THR A 3 0.93 -34.17 11.20
CA THR A 3 1.34 -33.19 12.22
C THR A 3 2.83 -32.92 12.05
N LYS A 4 3.17 -31.68 11.66
CA LYS A 4 4.56 -31.26 11.57
C LYS A 4 5.24 -31.38 12.95
N THR A 5 6.39 -32.04 12.99
CA THR A 5 7.22 -32.06 14.22
C THR A 5 7.81 -30.65 14.42
N LYS A 6 8.26 -30.32 15.67
CA LYS A 6 8.96 -29.06 15.97
C LYS A 6 10.10 -28.78 14.99
N HIS A 7 10.92 -29.81 14.76
CA HIS A 7 12.09 -29.70 13.87
C HIS A 7 11.68 -29.42 12.43
N GLN A 8 10.64 -30.07 11.93
CA GLN A 8 10.11 -29.80 10.58
C GLN A 8 9.56 -28.40 10.45
N LEU A 9 8.89 -27.86 11.48
CA LEU A 9 8.37 -26.50 11.46
C LEU A 9 9.51 -25.46 11.42
N GLU A 10 10.58 -25.66 12.20
CA GLU A 10 11.75 -24.76 12.20
C GLU A 10 12.48 -24.80 10.85
N ILE A 11 12.60 -25.95 10.19
CA ILE A 11 13.17 -26.09 8.85
C ILE A 11 12.31 -25.40 7.79
N ASP A 12 11.01 -25.67 7.78
CA ASP A 12 10.09 -25.09 6.80
C ASP A 12 10.03 -23.56 6.94
N PHE A 13 10.01 -23.07 8.18
CA PHE A 13 10.11 -21.64 8.46
C PHE A 13 11.40 -21.02 7.90
N GLY A 14 12.55 -21.68 8.12
CA GLY A 14 13.84 -21.20 7.65
C GLY A 14 13.94 -21.01 6.14
N LYS A 15 13.18 -21.81 5.37
CA LYS A 15 13.11 -21.69 3.91
C LYS A 15 12.29 -20.48 3.43
N THR A 16 11.41 -19.94 4.26
CA THR A 16 10.53 -18.82 3.91
C THR A 16 11.10 -17.46 4.29
N LEU A 17 12.18 -17.42 5.05
CA LEU A 17 12.76 -16.19 5.57
C LEU A 17 14.07 -15.85 4.84
N ILE A 18 14.00 -14.87 3.95
CA ILE A 18 15.15 -14.32 3.22
C ILE A 18 15.41 -12.91 3.76
N VAL A 19 16.62 -12.67 4.27
CA VAL A 19 17.01 -11.37 4.86
C VAL A 19 18.45 -11.05 4.46
N ASP A 20 18.61 -9.99 3.69
CA ASP A 20 19.92 -9.55 3.23
C ASP A 20 20.70 -8.81 4.33
N GLY A 21 20.01 -7.95 5.08
CA GLY A 21 20.62 -7.13 6.13
C GLY A 21 20.88 -7.84 7.46
N PRO A 22 21.59 -7.19 8.39
CA PRO A 22 21.96 -7.78 9.68
C PRO A 22 20.84 -7.81 10.71
N ARG A 23 19.78 -7.02 10.52
CA ARG A 23 18.71 -6.81 11.52
C ARG A 23 17.32 -7.17 11.01
N ILE A 24 16.56 -7.85 11.86
CA ILE A 24 15.17 -8.24 11.59
C ILE A 24 14.26 -7.66 12.68
N GLY A 25 13.22 -6.96 12.26
CA GLY A 25 12.15 -6.53 13.13
C GLY A 25 11.06 -7.60 13.25
N VAL A 26 10.57 -7.87 14.44
CA VAL A 26 9.43 -8.79 14.67
C VAL A 26 8.30 -8.02 15.31
N ALA A 27 7.15 -7.92 14.63
CA ALA A 27 5.96 -7.30 15.20
C ALA A 27 5.24 -8.30 16.11
N VAL A 28 5.19 -8.00 17.42
CA VAL A 28 4.64 -8.89 18.45
C VAL A 28 3.41 -8.25 19.08
N SER A 29 2.28 -8.99 19.08
CA SER A 29 1.02 -8.56 19.72
C SER A 29 0.66 -9.38 20.96
N GLY A 30 1.48 -10.37 21.33
CA GLY A 30 1.23 -11.25 22.48
C GLY A 30 0.37 -12.48 22.17
N GLY A 31 -0.38 -12.51 21.08
CA GLY A 31 -1.15 -13.69 20.67
C GLY A 31 -0.26 -14.82 20.14
N SER A 32 -0.80 -16.07 20.12
CA SER A 32 -0.07 -17.29 19.76
C SER A 32 0.76 -17.18 18.49
N ASP A 33 0.21 -16.58 17.44
CA ASP A 33 0.86 -16.51 16.12
C ASP A 33 2.10 -15.59 16.16
N SER A 34 2.01 -14.44 16.85
CA SER A 34 3.11 -13.48 16.96
C SER A 34 4.20 -13.92 17.94
N VAL A 35 3.82 -14.63 19.01
CA VAL A 35 4.78 -15.21 19.96
C VAL A 35 5.53 -16.36 19.30
N ALA A 36 4.83 -17.26 18.58
CA ALA A 36 5.48 -18.34 17.83
C ALA A 36 6.44 -17.77 16.76
N LEU A 37 6.03 -16.71 16.05
CA LEU A 37 6.90 -16.02 15.11
C LEU A 37 8.20 -15.54 15.77
N LEU A 38 8.11 -14.88 16.94
CA LEU A 38 9.28 -14.40 17.66
C LEU A 38 10.25 -15.54 18.00
N TYR A 39 9.75 -16.66 18.52
CA TYR A 39 10.58 -17.82 18.84
C TYR A 39 11.24 -18.46 17.60
N LEU A 40 10.49 -18.58 16.51
CA LEU A 40 11.00 -19.13 15.24
C LEU A 40 12.08 -18.22 14.64
N VAL A 41 11.83 -16.89 14.62
CA VAL A 41 12.82 -15.92 14.13
C VAL A 41 14.07 -15.91 14.99
N CYS A 42 13.96 -15.97 16.31
CA CYS A 42 15.12 -16.04 17.20
C CYS A 42 15.96 -17.33 16.98
N THR A 43 15.29 -18.46 16.78
CA THR A 43 15.97 -19.73 16.47
C THR A 43 16.70 -19.62 15.11
N TRP A 44 16.04 -19.09 14.09
CA TRP A 44 16.62 -18.90 12.77
C TRP A 44 17.78 -17.89 12.79
N ALA A 45 17.62 -16.77 13.49
CA ALA A 45 18.62 -15.69 13.56
C ALA A 45 19.92 -16.14 14.21
N LYS A 46 19.84 -16.98 15.26
CA LYS A 46 21.03 -17.59 15.89
C LYS A 46 21.84 -18.41 14.89
N ASN A 47 21.19 -19.16 14.00
CA ASN A 47 21.84 -20.00 13.00
C ASN A 47 22.37 -19.21 11.80
N ASN A 48 21.94 -17.95 11.63
CA ASN A 48 22.28 -17.11 10.49
C ASN A 48 23.03 -15.82 10.88
N ASN A 49 23.49 -15.71 12.14
CA ASN A 49 24.23 -14.53 12.65
C ASN A 49 23.46 -13.22 12.43
N LYS A 50 22.15 -13.21 12.67
CA LYS A 50 21.30 -12.02 12.54
C LYS A 50 20.85 -11.52 13.92
N THR A 51 20.59 -10.22 14.02
CA THR A 51 20.07 -9.58 15.23
C THR A 51 18.55 -9.42 15.12
N VAL A 52 17.83 -9.82 16.16
CA VAL A 52 16.38 -9.68 16.26
C VAL A 52 16.02 -8.51 17.15
N VAL A 53 15.06 -7.69 16.70
CA VAL A 53 14.47 -6.60 17.49
C VAL A 53 12.95 -6.74 17.47
N ALA A 54 12.32 -6.82 18.62
CA ALA A 54 10.86 -6.92 18.73
C ALA A 54 10.21 -5.54 18.82
N VAL A 55 9.03 -5.41 18.23
CA VAL A 55 8.22 -4.18 18.31
C VAL A 55 6.77 -4.49 18.61
N THR A 56 6.18 -3.73 19.55
CA THR A 56 4.75 -3.78 19.86
C THR A 56 4.13 -2.41 19.63
N VAL A 57 2.95 -2.36 18.99
CA VAL A 57 2.21 -1.11 18.81
C VAL A 57 1.06 -1.06 19.80
N ASP A 58 1.11 -0.11 20.71
CA ASP A 58 0.03 0.23 21.61
C ASP A 58 -0.91 1.23 20.93
N HIS A 59 -2.13 0.79 20.67
CA HIS A 59 -3.17 1.66 20.08
C HIS A 59 -3.87 2.55 21.09
N ASN A 60 -3.55 2.44 22.40
CA ASN A 60 -4.18 3.16 23.51
C ASN A 60 -5.73 3.03 23.55
N LEU A 61 -6.26 1.90 23.08
CA LEU A 61 -7.70 1.67 22.98
C LEU A 61 -8.28 0.88 24.18
N ARG A 62 -7.43 0.17 24.93
CA ARG A 62 -7.82 -0.70 26.04
C ARG A 62 -6.83 -0.57 27.21
N LYS A 63 -7.34 -0.72 28.44
CA LYS A 63 -6.50 -0.64 29.66
C LYS A 63 -5.58 -1.85 29.82
N GLU A 64 -6.02 -3.00 29.32
CA GLU A 64 -5.32 -4.30 29.43
C GLU A 64 -4.02 -4.33 28.63
N VAL A 65 -3.84 -3.47 27.64
CA VAL A 65 -2.63 -3.40 26.79
C VAL A 65 -1.35 -3.25 27.62
N LYS A 66 -1.39 -2.56 28.76
CA LYS A 66 -0.22 -2.41 29.63
C LYS A 66 0.26 -3.73 30.23
N SER A 67 -0.65 -4.64 30.59
CA SER A 67 -0.29 -6.00 31.07
C SER A 67 0.20 -6.87 29.93
N GLU A 68 -0.40 -6.75 28.75
CA GLU A 68 0.02 -7.44 27.51
C GLU A 68 1.47 -7.03 27.14
N ILE A 69 1.79 -5.74 27.17
CA ILE A 69 3.14 -5.23 26.91
C ILE A 69 4.15 -5.77 27.93
N LYS A 70 3.81 -5.79 29.21
CA LYS A 70 4.70 -6.37 30.26
C LYS A 70 4.99 -7.85 29.98
N PHE A 71 3.96 -8.61 29.60
CA PHE A 71 4.10 -10.02 29.24
C PHE A 71 5.04 -10.20 28.03
N ILE A 72 4.86 -9.41 26.97
CA ILE A 72 5.73 -9.46 25.78
C ILE A 72 7.17 -9.06 26.14
N SER A 73 7.36 -8.00 26.96
CA SER A 73 8.68 -7.56 27.39
C SER A 73 9.42 -8.64 28.18
N ARG A 74 8.71 -9.41 29.01
CA ARG A 74 9.28 -10.56 29.70
C ARG A 74 9.76 -11.64 28.72
N ILE A 75 8.93 -12.04 27.77
CA ILE A 75 9.32 -13.02 26.74
C ILE A 75 10.54 -12.53 25.95
N CYS A 76 10.58 -11.26 25.57
CA CYS A 76 11.74 -10.70 24.86
C CYS A 76 13.01 -10.72 25.72
N SER A 77 12.89 -10.41 27.02
CA SER A 77 14.00 -10.51 27.98
C SER A 77 14.53 -11.94 28.10
N ASP A 78 13.62 -12.92 28.23
CA ASP A 78 14.00 -14.36 28.31
C ASP A 78 14.72 -14.85 27.03
N LEU A 79 14.40 -14.24 25.88
CA LEU A 79 15.04 -14.52 24.60
C LEU A 79 16.28 -13.66 24.32
N SER A 80 16.63 -12.72 25.21
CA SER A 80 17.71 -11.72 25.02
C SER A 80 17.48 -10.85 23.76
N VAL A 81 16.21 -10.47 23.50
CA VAL A 81 15.77 -9.64 22.36
C VAL A 81 15.39 -8.26 22.88
N SER A 82 15.89 -7.19 22.24
CA SER A 82 15.43 -5.82 22.56
C SER A 82 13.97 -5.65 22.13
N HIS A 83 13.19 -4.96 22.95
CA HIS A 83 11.75 -4.75 22.71
C HIS A 83 11.40 -3.26 22.80
N ASP A 84 10.87 -2.74 21.71
CA ASP A 84 10.39 -1.37 21.61
C ASP A 84 8.85 -1.32 21.59
N VAL A 85 8.29 -0.32 22.28
CA VAL A 85 6.85 -0.10 22.34
C VAL A 85 6.51 1.23 21.68
N LEU A 86 5.70 1.18 20.63
CA LEU A 86 5.25 2.33 19.87
C LEU A 86 3.82 2.70 20.27
N SER A 87 3.60 3.95 20.64
CA SER A 87 2.27 4.42 21.09
C SER A 87 1.57 5.25 20.02
N TRP A 88 0.34 4.86 19.67
CA TRP A 88 -0.55 5.68 18.84
C TRP A 88 -1.34 6.66 19.73
N LYS A 89 -1.03 7.97 19.62
CA LYS A 89 -1.57 8.99 20.54
C LYS A 89 -2.75 9.80 19.99
N ASN A 90 -3.04 9.79 18.69
CA ASN A 90 -3.90 10.79 18.06
C ASN A 90 -5.08 10.19 17.29
N TRP A 91 -5.98 9.49 17.99
CA TRP A 91 -7.24 9.15 17.35
C TRP A 91 -8.30 10.23 17.64
N GLY A 92 -8.67 10.99 16.60
CA GLY A 92 -9.67 12.07 16.69
C GLY A 92 -11.15 11.61 16.71
N GLY A 93 -11.42 10.32 16.96
CA GLY A 93 -12.82 9.82 17.14
C GLY A 93 -13.63 9.62 15.85
N ASN A 94 -13.17 10.07 14.68
CA ASN A 94 -13.94 10.04 13.43
C ASN A 94 -13.45 9.00 12.43
N GLY A 95 -14.39 8.26 11.82
CA GLY A 95 -14.13 7.31 10.71
C GLY A 95 -14.00 5.85 11.15
N ASN A 96 -13.54 5.00 10.24
CA ASN A 96 -13.34 3.58 10.52
C ASN A 96 -12.09 3.35 11.39
N LEU A 97 -12.33 3.12 12.70
CA LEU A 97 -11.27 2.89 13.70
C LEU A 97 -10.28 1.80 13.26
N GLN A 98 -10.76 0.67 12.74
CA GLN A 98 -9.88 -0.45 12.36
C GLN A 98 -8.96 -0.09 11.19
N ALA A 99 -9.46 0.63 10.20
CA ALA A 99 -8.66 1.08 9.07
C ALA A 99 -7.60 2.09 9.53
N LYS A 100 -7.99 3.08 10.35
CA LYS A 100 -7.06 4.08 10.88
C LYS A 100 -6.02 3.50 11.82
N ALA A 101 -6.41 2.57 12.71
CA ALA A 101 -5.47 1.86 13.57
C ALA A 101 -4.46 1.03 12.77
N ARG A 102 -4.91 0.39 11.68
CA ARG A 102 -4.01 -0.32 10.76
C ARG A 102 -3.03 0.64 10.07
N GLN A 103 -3.49 1.76 9.56
CA GLN A 103 -2.64 2.76 8.92
C GLN A 103 -1.61 3.35 9.90
N ALA A 104 -2.06 3.74 11.10
CA ALA A 104 -1.19 4.23 12.16
C ALA A 104 -0.11 3.20 12.56
N ARG A 105 -0.48 1.92 12.65
CA ARG A 105 0.45 0.83 12.95
C ARG A 105 1.58 0.76 11.92
N TYR A 106 1.26 0.76 10.62
CA TYR A 106 2.30 0.71 9.59
C TYR A 106 3.18 1.95 9.61
N LYS A 107 2.58 3.14 9.76
CA LYS A 107 3.35 4.39 9.86
C LYS A 107 4.35 4.36 11.01
N LEU A 108 3.89 3.98 12.22
CA LEU A 108 4.77 3.89 13.39
C LEU A 108 5.88 2.84 13.21
N ILE A 109 5.56 1.69 12.62
CA ILE A 109 6.55 0.64 12.37
C ILE A 109 7.55 1.10 11.29
N ASN A 110 7.12 1.81 10.24
CA ASN A 110 8.00 2.37 9.21
C ASN A 110 9.00 3.36 9.80
N GLU A 111 8.53 4.31 10.60
CA GLU A 111 9.39 5.28 11.29
C GLU A 111 10.40 4.59 12.23
N TRP A 112 9.94 3.58 12.97
CA TRP A 112 10.77 2.80 13.87
C TRP A 112 11.82 1.96 13.13
N ALA A 113 11.42 1.27 12.07
CA ALA A 113 12.30 0.42 11.28
C ALA A 113 13.43 1.25 10.62
N SER A 114 13.07 2.40 10.03
CA SER A 114 14.03 3.32 9.43
C SER A 114 15.02 3.85 10.47
N LYS A 115 14.56 4.24 11.66
CA LYS A 115 15.41 4.75 12.74
C LYS A 115 16.39 3.70 13.28
N ASN A 116 16.00 2.43 13.27
CA ASN A 116 16.80 1.31 13.81
C ASN A 116 17.58 0.55 12.75
N ASN A 117 17.60 1.00 11.49
CA ASN A 117 18.22 0.33 10.34
C ASN A 117 17.76 -1.15 10.25
N ILE A 118 16.46 -1.35 10.22
CA ILE A 118 15.83 -2.67 10.10
C ILE A 118 15.45 -2.89 8.64
N ASP A 119 16.01 -3.92 8.04
CA ASP A 119 15.84 -4.23 6.60
C ASP A 119 14.52 -4.93 6.31
N LEU A 120 14.06 -5.76 7.24
CA LEU A 120 12.84 -6.53 7.10
C LEU A 120 12.07 -6.55 8.43
N VAL A 121 10.77 -6.24 8.39
CA VAL A 121 9.85 -6.43 9.50
C VAL A 121 8.95 -7.63 9.22
N VAL A 122 8.94 -8.64 10.11
CA VAL A 122 8.10 -9.82 9.93
C VAL A 122 6.83 -9.76 10.78
N LEU A 123 5.73 -10.26 10.19
CA LEU A 123 4.37 -10.22 10.73
C LEU A 123 3.82 -11.64 10.90
N GLY A 124 3.11 -11.89 12.01
CA GLY A 124 2.55 -13.19 12.39
C GLY A 124 1.25 -13.56 11.65
N HIS A 125 1.13 -13.31 10.35
CA HIS A 125 -0.01 -13.77 9.56
C HIS A 125 0.18 -15.22 9.13
N THR A 126 -0.88 -16.02 9.29
CA THR A 126 -0.89 -17.47 9.11
C THR A 126 -1.73 -17.90 7.90
N LYS A 127 -1.71 -19.20 7.55
CA LYS A 127 -2.62 -19.79 6.56
C LYS A 127 -4.09 -19.52 6.91
N ASN A 128 -4.44 -19.55 8.19
CA ASN A 128 -5.79 -19.21 8.65
C ASN A 128 -6.18 -17.78 8.26
N ASP A 129 -5.27 -16.81 8.37
CA ASP A 129 -5.56 -15.42 7.97
C ASP A 129 -5.77 -15.29 6.46
N VAL A 130 -5.03 -16.05 5.65
CA VAL A 130 -5.23 -16.12 4.19
C VAL A 130 -6.64 -16.59 3.87
N VAL A 131 -7.06 -17.71 4.48
CA VAL A 131 -8.39 -18.30 4.24
C VAL A 131 -9.50 -17.40 4.75
N GLU A 132 -9.36 -16.84 5.95
CA GLU A 132 -10.32 -15.88 6.51
C GLU A 132 -10.49 -14.68 5.57
N ASN A 133 -9.40 -14.10 5.10
CA ASN A 133 -9.43 -12.98 4.17
C ASN A 133 -10.04 -13.36 2.81
N PHE A 134 -9.70 -14.54 2.28
CA PHE A 134 -10.25 -15.05 1.03
C PHE A 134 -11.78 -15.11 1.09
N ILE A 135 -12.35 -15.72 2.13
CA ILE A 135 -13.81 -15.86 2.31
C ILE A 135 -14.47 -14.48 2.49
N ILE A 136 -13.85 -13.58 3.28
CA ILE A 136 -14.34 -12.22 3.46
C ILE A 136 -14.36 -11.47 2.12
N ARG A 137 -13.36 -11.63 1.30
CA ARG A 137 -13.26 -10.96 0.00
C ARG A 137 -14.20 -11.57 -1.03
N MET A 138 -14.34 -12.88 -1.04
CA MET A 138 -15.33 -13.58 -1.88
C MET A 138 -16.73 -13.10 -1.60
N SER A 139 -17.12 -12.91 -0.34
CA SER A 139 -18.45 -12.38 0.05
C SER A 139 -18.67 -10.90 -0.31
N ARG A 140 -17.65 -10.23 -0.90
CA ARG A 140 -17.70 -8.84 -1.38
C ARG A 140 -17.46 -8.75 -2.88
N ASP A 141 -17.72 -9.80 -3.63
CA ASP A 141 -17.56 -9.88 -5.09
C ASP A 141 -16.16 -9.47 -5.58
N SER A 142 -15.13 -9.79 -4.78
CA SER A 142 -13.76 -9.46 -5.14
C SER A 142 -13.26 -10.36 -6.28
N GLY A 143 -12.60 -9.75 -7.26
CA GLY A 143 -11.89 -10.46 -8.33
C GLY A 143 -10.51 -10.96 -7.89
N VAL A 144 -9.67 -11.28 -8.87
CA VAL A 144 -8.32 -11.86 -8.71
C VAL A 144 -7.49 -11.09 -7.67
N ASP A 145 -7.43 -9.76 -7.75
CA ASP A 145 -6.62 -8.92 -6.84
C ASP A 145 -7.07 -9.01 -5.39
N GLY A 146 -8.39 -8.99 -5.17
CA GLY A 146 -8.95 -9.07 -3.83
C GLY A 146 -8.76 -10.45 -3.20
N LEU A 147 -8.93 -11.51 -3.96
CA LEU A 147 -8.82 -12.89 -3.49
C LEU A 147 -7.37 -13.33 -3.23
N SER A 148 -6.40 -12.69 -3.90
CA SER A 148 -4.96 -12.96 -3.75
C SER A 148 -4.23 -11.96 -2.83
N GLN A 149 -4.93 -11.22 -1.97
CA GLN A 149 -4.43 -10.00 -1.34
C GLN A 149 -3.35 -10.17 -0.27
N ILE A 150 -3.31 -11.32 0.45
CA ILE A 150 -2.28 -11.51 1.47
C ILE A 150 -1.00 -12.01 0.81
N LEU A 151 -0.06 -11.10 0.62
CA LEU A 151 1.24 -11.39 0.03
C LEU A 151 2.21 -11.92 1.08
N PRO A 152 3.11 -12.87 0.74
CA PRO A 152 4.19 -13.28 1.65
C PRO A 152 5.16 -12.14 1.94
N PHE A 153 5.43 -11.28 0.93
CA PHE A 153 6.27 -10.10 1.04
C PHE A 153 5.56 -8.88 0.45
N PHE A 154 5.82 -7.70 0.99
CA PHE A 154 5.38 -6.42 0.45
C PHE A 154 6.23 -5.30 1.04
N SER A 155 6.28 -4.16 0.38
CA SER A 155 6.94 -2.95 0.90
C SER A 155 5.90 -1.89 1.24
N SER A 156 6.21 -1.08 2.24
CA SER A 156 5.42 0.09 2.62
C SER A 156 6.39 1.22 2.95
N GLU A 157 6.30 2.31 2.25
CA GLU A 157 7.23 3.47 2.31
C GLU A 157 8.72 2.99 2.27
N ASN A 158 9.58 2.74 2.36
CA ASN A 158 10.95 2.22 2.27
C ASN A 158 11.23 1.04 3.23
N VAL A 159 10.18 0.42 3.80
CA VAL A 159 10.33 -0.73 4.70
C VAL A 159 9.78 -1.99 4.06
N ASN A 160 10.57 -3.06 4.08
CA ASN A 160 10.14 -4.37 3.62
C ASN A 160 9.44 -5.14 4.74
N TYR A 161 8.37 -5.84 4.37
CA TYR A 161 7.58 -6.67 5.27
C TYR A 161 7.51 -8.10 4.78
N GLY A 162 7.69 -9.06 5.70
CA GLY A 162 7.55 -10.49 5.45
C GLY A 162 6.43 -11.13 6.27
N ARG A 163 5.82 -12.20 5.73
CA ARG A 163 4.85 -13.05 6.43
C ARG A 163 5.28 -14.50 6.33
N PRO A 164 6.33 -14.89 7.07
CA PRO A 164 6.91 -16.23 6.92
C PRO A 164 6.02 -17.37 7.43
N LEU A 165 4.94 -17.06 8.15
CA LEU A 165 3.98 -18.05 8.64
C LEU A 165 2.77 -18.26 7.71
N ILE A 166 2.77 -17.65 6.52
CA ILE A 166 1.60 -17.61 5.63
C ILE A 166 1.13 -19.00 5.15
N ASP A 167 2.03 -19.98 5.11
CA ASP A 167 1.76 -21.37 4.73
C ASP A 167 1.65 -22.31 5.94
N ILE A 168 1.67 -21.76 7.17
CA ILE A 168 1.62 -22.52 8.43
C ILE A 168 0.26 -22.33 9.09
N GLU A 169 -0.32 -23.43 9.60
CA GLU A 169 -1.58 -23.39 10.32
C GLU A 169 -1.39 -22.89 11.76
N ARG A 170 -2.37 -22.14 12.28
CA ARG A 170 -2.35 -21.63 13.67
C ARG A 170 -2.22 -22.75 14.70
N ASP A 171 -2.83 -23.89 14.47
CA ASP A 171 -2.76 -25.04 15.39
C ASP A 171 -1.35 -25.64 15.45
N ASP A 172 -0.58 -25.60 14.35
CA ASP A 172 0.83 -26.01 14.37
C ASP A 172 1.68 -25.08 15.25
N LEU A 173 1.42 -23.76 15.17
CA LEU A 173 2.09 -22.76 15.99
C LEU A 173 1.76 -22.92 17.48
N ARG A 174 0.50 -23.18 17.81
CA ARG A 174 0.09 -23.46 19.19
C ARG A 174 0.74 -24.72 19.73
N ARG A 175 0.81 -25.79 18.94
CA ARG A 175 1.55 -27.01 19.32
C ARG A 175 3.03 -26.75 19.55
N TYR A 176 3.65 -25.95 18.71
CA TYR A 176 5.04 -25.53 18.86
C TYR A 176 5.27 -24.77 20.17
N LEU A 177 4.41 -23.82 20.54
CA LEU A 177 4.51 -23.08 21.79
C LEU A 177 4.28 -23.98 23.00
N ASN A 178 3.30 -24.87 22.96
CA ASN A 178 3.05 -25.87 24.01
C ASN A 178 4.27 -26.79 24.23
N PHE A 179 4.91 -27.23 23.14
CA PHE A 179 6.14 -28.02 23.22
C PHE A 179 7.28 -27.22 23.88
N LYS A 180 7.37 -25.92 23.59
CA LYS A 180 8.35 -25.02 24.22
C LYS A 180 7.97 -24.61 25.64
N LYS A 181 6.77 -24.98 26.14
CA LYS A 181 6.17 -24.53 27.40
C LYS A 181 6.07 -23.01 27.52
N VAL A 182 5.71 -22.37 26.41
CA VAL A 182 5.54 -20.91 26.31
C VAL A 182 4.07 -20.56 26.30
N GLU A 183 3.69 -19.65 27.18
CA GLU A 183 2.36 -19.07 27.26
C GLU A 183 2.18 -17.96 26.20
N TRP A 184 0.92 -17.65 25.88
CA TRP A 184 0.53 -16.53 25.02
C TRP A 184 -0.76 -15.91 25.53
N ILE A 185 -1.07 -14.72 25.07
CA ILE A 185 -2.30 -14.00 25.44
C ILE A 185 -3.45 -14.44 24.53
N GLU A 186 -4.55 -14.87 25.12
CA GLU A 186 -5.82 -15.07 24.42
C GLU A 186 -6.66 -13.79 24.53
N ASP A 187 -6.79 -13.03 23.43
CA ASP A 187 -7.61 -11.82 23.40
C ASP A 187 -9.11 -12.22 23.38
N PRO A 188 -9.92 -11.81 24.37
CA PRO A 188 -11.35 -12.12 24.40
C PRO A 188 -12.12 -11.63 23.17
N SER A 189 -11.62 -10.62 22.48
CA SER A 189 -12.22 -10.13 21.24
C SER A 189 -12.18 -11.16 20.10
N ASN A 190 -11.32 -12.19 20.19
CA ASN A 190 -11.24 -13.30 19.23
C ASN A 190 -12.50 -14.18 19.22
N GLU A 191 -13.37 -14.09 20.21
CA GLU A 191 -14.64 -14.81 20.29
C GLU A 191 -15.86 -13.93 19.93
N ASN A 192 -15.68 -12.64 19.82
CA ASN A 192 -16.76 -11.69 19.58
C ASN A 192 -17.28 -11.77 18.14
N SER A 193 -18.47 -12.35 17.97
CA SER A 193 -19.15 -12.54 16.67
C SER A 193 -19.55 -11.23 15.96
N LYS A 194 -19.39 -10.05 16.59
CA LYS A 194 -19.53 -8.76 15.89
C LYS A 194 -18.44 -8.61 14.82
N PHE A 195 -17.28 -9.20 15.02
CA PHE A 195 -16.21 -9.14 14.03
C PHE A 195 -16.40 -10.17 12.91
N GLN A 196 -16.28 -9.71 11.66
CA GLN A 196 -16.48 -10.56 10.47
C GLN A 196 -15.55 -11.78 10.45
N ARG A 197 -14.28 -11.60 10.86
CA ARG A 197 -13.31 -12.71 10.94
C ARG A 197 -13.76 -13.83 11.90
N VAL A 198 -14.31 -13.46 13.05
CA VAL A 198 -14.81 -14.45 14.03
C VAL A 198 -15.97 -15.24 13.44
N ARG A 199 -16.90 -14.57 12.74
CA ARG A 199 -18.00 -15.26 12.04
C ARG A 199 -17.49 -16.21 10.96
N VAL A 200 -16.47 -15.83 10.21
CA VAL A 200 -15.86 -16.71 9.20
C VAL A 200 -15.22 -17.94 9.87
N ARG A 201 -14.43 -17.77 10.94
CA ARG A 201 -13.82 -18.89 11.69
C ARG A 201 -14.87 -19.93 12.12
N LYS A 202 -16.00 -19.48 12.68
CA LYS A 202 -17.10 -20.37 13.07
C LYS A 202 -17.70 -21.13 11.88
N LYS A 203 -17.79 -20.47 10.72
CA LYS A 203 -18.32 -21.08 9.48
C LYS A 203 -17.33 -22.02 8.78
N LEU A 204 -16.02 -21.84 8.98
CA LEU A 204 -14.99 -22.71 8.39
C LEU A 204 -15.15 -24.18 8.77
N VAL A 205 -15.68 -24.47 9.98
CA VAL A 205 -15.97 -25.85 10.41
C VAL A 205 -17.00 -26.51 9.48
N HIS A 206 -17.99 -25.76 9.01
CA HIS A 206 -19.00 -26.27 8.09
C HIS A 206 -18.44 -26.45 6.67
N LEU A 207 -17.61 -25.52 6.19
CA LEU A 207 -16.94 -25.63 4.89
C LEU A 207 -16.03 -26.86 4.85
N LYS A 208 -15.32 -27.15 5.94
CA LYS A 208 -14.49 -28.35 6.06
C LYS A 208 -15.31 -29.64 5.92
N LYS A 209 -16.52 -29.70 6.51
CA LYS A 209 -17.42 -30.85 6.34
C LYS A 209 -17.89 -31.04 4.90
N MET A 210 -17.88 -29.97 4.09
CA MET A 210 -18.20 -29.98 2.66
C MET A 210 -16.98 -30.28 1.78
N GLY A 211 -15.83 -30.62 2.35
CA GLY A 211 -14.58 -30.90 1.62
C GLY A 211 -13.74 -29.66 1.27
N MET A 212 -14.15 -28.47 1.72
CA MET A 212 -13.38 -27.22 1.56
C MET A 212 -12.56 -26.95 2.80
N ASP A 213 -11.39 -27.53 2.87
CA ASP A 213 -10.45 -27.31 3.98
C ASP A 213 -9.56 -26.06 3.78
N LEU A 214 -8.75 -25.76 4.80
CA LEU A 214 -7.84 -24.62 4.79
C LEU A 214 -6.82 -24.70 3.65
N GLU A 215 -6.31 -25.91 3.38
CA GLU A 215 -5.29 -26.14 2.35
C GLU A 215 -5.83 -25.85 0.96
N ASN A 216 -7.02 -26.37 0.64
CA ASN A 216 -7.65 -26.16 -0.66
C ASN A 216 -7.91 -24.68 -0.94
N ILE A 217 -8.47 -23.95 0.04
CA ILE A 217 -8.77 -22.52 -0.10
C ILE A 217 -7.47 -21.68 -0.20
N ALA A 218 -6.46 -22.00 0.61
CA ALA A 218 -5.17 -21.32 0.56
C ALA A 218 -4.48 -21.55 -0.80
N THR A 219 -4.54 -22.77 -1.33
CA THR A 219 -4.00 -23.12 -2.66
C THR A 219 -4.69 -22.33 -3.76
N VAL A 220 -6.01 -22.20 -3.74
CA VAL A 220 -6.74 -21.37 -4.71
C VAL A 220 -6.28 -19.91 -4.61
N SER A 221 -6.14 -19.35 -3.40
CA SER A 221 -5.63 -17.98 -3.22
C SER A 221 -4.22 -17.80 -3.78
N LYS A 222 -3.35 -18.81 -3.61
CA LYS A 222 -1.99 -18.82 -4.15
C LYS A 222 -1.98 -18.87 -5.68
N ASN A 223 -2.82 -19.70 -6.29
CA ASN A 223 -2.94 -19.79 -7.75
C ASN A 223 -3.45 -18.46 -8.35
N LEU A 224 -4.45 -17.83 -7.72
CA LEU A 224 -4.93 -16.52 -8.12
C LEU A 224 -3.85 -15.43 -7.99
N ARG A 225 -2.92 -15.55 -7.04
CA ARG A 225 -1.78 -14.65 -6.94
C ARG A 225 -0.85 -14.77 -8.14
N VAL A 226 -0.52 -16.00 -8.55
CA VAL A 226 0.29 -16.22 -9.76
C VAL A 226 -0.39 -15.59 -10.98
N SER A 227 -1.71 -15.78 -11.13
CA SER A 227 -2.48 -15.18 -12.22
C SER A 227 -2.46 -13.64 -12.15
N ARG A 228 -2.61 -13.07 -10.96
CA ARG A 228 -2.53 -11.61 -10.74
C ARG A 228 -1.17 -11.07 -11.16
N ASP A 229 -0.08 -11.73 -10.74
CA ASP A 229 1.28 -11.29 -11.04
C ASP A 229 1.54 -11.30 -12.56
N ALA A 230 1.00 -12.28 -13.28
CA ALA A 230 1.05 -12.31 -14.76
C ALA A 230 0.27 -11.16 -15.39
N LEU A 231 -0.93 -10.84 -14.87
CA LEU A 231 -1.75 -9.71 -15.33
C LEU A 231 -1.08 -8.36 -15.03
N GLU A 232 -0.45 -8.21 -13.88
CA GLU A 232 0.32 -7.00 -13.53
C GLU A 232 1.53 -6.83 -14.45
N PHE A 233 2.31 -7.90 -14.67
CA PHE A 233 3.43 -7.87 -15.61
C PHE A 233 2.98 -7.44 -17.03
N TYR A 234 1.88 -7.98 -17.51
CA TYR A 234 1.33 -7.61 -18.81
C TYR A 234 0.87 -6.15 -18.84
N THR A 235 0.19 -5.70 -17.78
CA THR A 235 -0.25 -4.30 -17.63
C THR A 235 0.94 -3.32 -17.66
N ASP A 236 2.06 -3.68 -17.03
CA ASP A 236 3.26 -2.84 -17.00
C ASP A 236 3.95 -2.77 -18.37
N ARG A 237 3.94 -3.86 -19.13
CA ARG A 237 4.39 -3.84 -20.52
C ARG A 237 3.52 -2.92 -21.38
N LEU A 238 2.20 -3.02 -21.22
CA LEU A 238 1.27 -2.16 -21.93
C LEU A 238 1.46 -0.68 -21.55
N ALA A 239 1.67 -0.38 -20.28
CA ALA A 239 1.90 0.99 -19.83
C ALA A 239 3.00 1.69 -20.63
N LYS A 240 4.10 1.00 -20.96
CA LYS A 240 5.21 1.53 -21.76
C LYS A 240 4.83 1.95 -23.19
N THR A 241 3.90 1.26 -23.80
CA THR A 241 3.54 1.47 -25.21
C THR A 241 2.28 2.31 -25.35
N CYS A 242 1.33 2.12 -24.42
CA CYS A 242 0.00 2.72 -24.47
C CYS A 242 -0.08 4.11 -23.85
N THR A 243 0.93 4.55 -23.05
CA THR A 243 0.87 5.85 -22.37
C THR A 243 2.00 6.79 -22.81
N ILE A 244 1.72 8.10 -22.74
CA ILE A 244 2.68 9.18 -22.93
C ILE A 244 2.57 10.09 -21.71
N PHE A 245 3.72 10.50 -21.18
CA PHE A 245 3.79 11.48 -20.09
C PHE A 245 4.10 12.87 -20.67
N LYS A 246 3.22 13.83 -20.41
CA LYS A 246 3.38 15.21 -20.87
C LYS A 246 2.89 16.18 -19.80
N GLU A 247 3.70 17.16 -19.38
CA GLU A 247 3.42 18.14 -18.32
C GLU A 247 2.87 17.53 -17.00
N GLY A 248 3.35 16.33 -16.64
CA GLY A 248 2.89 15.61 -15.43
C GLY A 248 1.53 14.92 -15.56
N ASP A 249 0.95 14.92 -16.75
CA ASP A 249 -0.26 14.20 -17.10
C ASP A 249 0.06 12.87 -17.79
N ILE A 250 -0.93 11.99 -17.90
CA ILE A 250 -0.84 10.73 -18.66
C ILE A 250 -1.83 10.79 -19.82
N ILE A 251 -1.34 10.50 -21.01
CA ILE A 251 -2.15 10.39 -22.24
C ILE A 251 -2.20 8.92 -22.63
N PHE A 252 -3.40 8.35 -22.73
CA PHE A 252 -3.65 6.98 -23.20
C PHE A 252 -3.89 6.99 -24.70
N LYS A 253 -3.11 6.20 -25.46
CA LYS A 253 -3.32 5.98 -26.91
C LYS A 253 -4.51 5.04 -27.08
N LEU A 254 -5.66 5.58 -27.50
CA LEU A 254 -6.92 4.85 -27.52
C LEU A 254 -6.93 3.65 -28.48
N ASP A 255 -6.22 3.74 -29.59
CA ASP A 255 -6.05 2.66 -30.56
C ASP A 255 -5.40 1.41 -29.93
N LEU A 256 -4.34 1.60 -29.16
CA LEU A 256 -3.68 0.53 -28.42
C LEU A 256 -4.49 0.09 -27.20
N PHE A 257 -5.08 1.05 -26.48
CA PHE A 257 -5.83 0.81 -25.27
C PHE A 257 -7.04 -0.12 -25.49
N PHE A 258 -7.82 0.10 -26.56
CA PHE A 258 -9.02 -0.68 -26.84
C PHE A 258 -8.74 -2.03 -27.51
N GLN A 259 -7.54 -2.30 -27.97
CA GLN A 259 -7.14 -3.63 -28.43
C GLN A 259 -6.95 -4.62 -27.27
N GLU A 260 -6.81 -4.10 -26.05
CA GLU A 260 -6.50 -4.91 -24.88
C GLU A 260 -7.76 -5.51 -24.22
N PRO A 261 -7.62 -6.67 -23.55
CA PRO A 261 -8.70 -7.24 -22.75
C PRO A 261 -9.20 -6.26 -21.67
N LEU A 262 -10.49 -6.31 -21.38
CA LEU A 262 -11.16 -5.39 -20.45
C LEU A 262 -10.49 -5.31 -19.07
N ASP A 263 -9.98 -6.42 -18.54
CA ASP A 263 -9.31 -6.43 -17.24
C ASP A 263 -7.98 -5.67 -17.28
N ILE A 264 -7.25 -5.75 -18.39
CA ILE A 264 -5.99 -5.01 -18.59
C ILE A 264 -6.26 -3.51 -18.75
N GLN A 265 -7.30 -3.13 -19.49
CA GLN A 265 -7.74 -1.73 -19.57
C GLN A 265 -8.04 -1.16 -18.17
N ARG A 266 -8.80 -1.91 -17.35
CA ARG A 266 -9.11 -1.51 -15.96
C ARG A 266 -7.85 -1.37 -15.10
N ARG A 267 -6.93 -2.30 -15.18
CA ARG A 267 -5.67 -2.30 -14.43
C ARG A 267 -4.82 -1.10 -14.79
N LEU A 268 -4.70 -0.78 -16.07
CA LEU A 268 -3.92 0.38 -16.52
C LEU A 268 -4.50 1.68 -15.98
N LEU A 269 -5.83 1.87 -16.02
CA LEU A 269 -6.49 3.04 -15.44
C LEU A 269 -6.30 3.15 -13.92
N ILE A 270 -6.50 2.04 -13.20
CA ILE A 270 -6.30 2.01 -11.74
C ILE A 270 -4.84 2.34 -11.40
N LYS A 271 -3.89 1.77 -12.15
CA LYS A 271 -2.46 2.04 -11.98
C LYS A 271 -2.15 3.53 -12.19
N ALA A 272 -2.66 4.13 -13.25
CA ALA A 272 -2.46 5.56 -13.52
C ALA A 272 -3.02 6.47 -12.42
N ILE A 273 -4.25 6.21 -11.97
CA ILE A 273 -4.90 6.96 -10.89
C ILE A 273 -4.11 6.82 -9.58
N LYS A 274 -3.68 5.61 -9.24
CA LYS A 274 -2.86 5.37 -8.04
C LYS A 274 -1.49 6.03 -8.14
N PHE A 275 -0.87 5.99 -9.30
CA PHE A 275 0.45 6.55 -9.53
C PHE A 275 0.47 8.07 -9.37
N LEU A 276 -0.44 8.80 -10.03
CA LEU A 276 -0.48 10.26 -9.94
C LEU A 276 -1.13 10.77 -8.65
N GLY A 277 -2.09 10.03 -8.08
CA GLY A 277 -2.86 10.47 -6.91
C GLY A 277 -2.36 9.96 -5.57
N GLU A 278 -1.33 9.09 -5.55
CA GLU A 278 -0.81 8.47 -4.32
C GLU A 278 -1.87 7.78 -3.45
N TYR A 279 -2.90 7.23 -4.09
CA TYR A 279 -3.96 6.54 -3.37
C TYR A 279 -3.53 5.13 -2.94
N GLU A 280 -3.69 4.81 -1.66
CA GLU A 280 -3.49 3.45 -1.14
C GLU A 280 -4.46 2.47 -1.82
N PHE A 281 -5.72 2.88 -2.00
CA PHE A 281 -6.77 2.07 -2.63
C PHE A 281 -7.20 2.67 -3.96
N GLY A 282 -7.29 1.83 -4.97
CA GLY A 282 -7.82 2.21 -6.28
C GLY A 282 -9.32 2.54 -6.23
N PRO A 283 -9.86 3.11 -7.31
CA PRO A 283 -11.28 3.33 -7.49
C PRO A 283 -12.09 2.02 -7.42
N ARG A 284 -13.39 2.12 -7.12
CA ARG A 284 -14.30 0.97 -7.15
C ARG A 284 -14.50 0.49 -8.58
N ARG A 285 -14.86 -0.78 -8.73
CA ARG A 285 -15.09 -1.38 -10.06
C ARG A 285 -16.14 -0.63 -10.88
N SER A 286 -17.22 -0.16 -10.25
CA SER A 286 -18.25 0.65 -10.90
C SER A 286 -17.72 1.99 -11.40
N GLU A 287 -16.87 2.68 -10.61
CA GLU A 287 -16.26 3.95 -10.98
C GLU A 287 -15.36 3.79 -12.23
N ILE A 288 -14.55 2.71 -12.27
CA ILE A 288 -13.71 2.40 -13.44
C ILE A 288 -14.55 2.00 -14.67
N ASN A 289 -15.65 1.27 -14.49
CA ASN A 289 -16.52 0.93 -15.60
C ASN A 289 -17.17 2.18 -16.23
N ASN A 290 -17.61 3.13 -15.41
CA ASN A 290 -18.15 4.42 -15.89
C ASN A 290 -17.08 5.21 -16.66
N LEU A 291 -15.85 5.25 -16.15
CA LEU A 291 -14.72 5.88 -16.85
C LEU A 291 -14.43 5.20 -18.21
N LEU A 292 -14.46 3.87 -18.28
CA LEU A 292 -14.29 3.14 -19.53
C LEU A 292 -15.39 3.44 -20.55
N CYS A 293 -16.66 3.54 -20.10
CA CYS A 293 -17.77 3.96 -20.96
C CYS A 293 -17.52 5.37 -21.55
N SER A 294 -17.01 6.30 -20.73
CA SER A 294 -16.65 7.64 -21.21
C SER A 294 -15.51 7.61 -22.23
N PHE A 295 -14.50 6.75 -22.03
CA PHE A 295 -13.42 6.56 -23.00
C PHE A 295 -13.96 6.06 -24.36
N GLN A 296 -14.87 5.08 -24.34
CA GLN A 296 -15.50 4.55 -25.58
C GLN A 296 -16.27 5.62 -26.35
N LYS A 297 -16.95 6.52 -25.60
CA LYS A 297 -17.73 7.63 -26.18
C LYS A 297 -16.88 8.88 -26.48
N ARG A 298 -15.62 8.90 -26.08
CA ARG A 298 -14.74 10.07 -26.12
C ARG A 298 -15.27 11.26 -25.33
N GLU A 299 -16.01 10.98 -24.26
CA GLU A 299 -16.60 11.97 -23.38
C GLU A 299 -15.66 12.27 -22.21
N SER A 300 -15.74 13.51 -21.68
CA SER A 300 -15.01 13.88 -20.47
C SER A 300 -15.56 13.17 -19.24
N HIS A 301 -14.68 12.85 -18.30
CA HIS A 301 -15.05 12.23 -17.04
C HIS A 301 -14.13 12.71 -15.92
N THR A 302 -14.68 12.89 -14.72
CA THR A 302 -13.88 13.24 -13.53
C THR A 302 -13.92 12.10 -12.54
N LEU A 303 -12.74 11.68 -12.08
CA LEU A 303 -12.61 10.59 -11.11
C LEU A 303 -11.41 10.83 -10.19
N ARG A 304 -11.63 10.75 -8.87
CA ARG A 304 -10.56 10.86 -7.87
C ARG A 304 -9.67 12.10 -8.03
N GLY A 305 -10.27 13.24 -8.33
CA GLY A 305 -9.55 14.50 -8.50
C GLY A 305 -8.66 14.55 -9.75
N PHE A 306 -8.98 13.73 -10.74
CA PHE A 306 -8.42 13.79 -12.09
C PHE A 306 -9.53 13.98 -13.10
N HIS A 307 -9.23 14.82 -14.11
CA HIS A 307 -10.08 15.05 -15.25
C HIS A 307 -9.56 14.26 -16.44
N PHE A 308 -10.40 13.42 -17.03
CA PHE A 308 -10.14 12.63 -18.24
C PHE A 308 -10.88 13.29 -19.39
N TYR A 309 -10.19 13.59 -20.47
CA TYR A 309 -10.79 14.24 -21.64
C TYR A 309 -10.07 13.83 -22.93
N TYR A 310 -10.82 13.85 -24.03
CA TYR A 310 -10.27 13.55 -25.34
C TYR A 310 -9.33 14.66 -25.78
N TYR A 311 -8.12 14.30 -26.15
CA TYR A 311 -7.08 15.22 -26.60
C TYR A 311 -6.21 14.56 -27.64
N GLU A 312 -6.04 15.21 -28.80
CA GLU A 312 -5.41 14.61 -29.99
C GLU A 312 -6.10 13.28 -30.34
N ASN A 313 -5.38 12.21 -30.51
CA ASN A 313 -5.93 10.86 -30.75
C ASN A 313 -5.95 9.99 -29.48
N GLY A 314 -5.93 10.61 -28.29
CA GLY A 314 -5.84 9.92 -27.02
C GLY A 314 -6.85 10.44 -25.98
N MET A 315 -6.83 9.83 -24.82
CA MET A 315 -7.52 10.30 -23.64
C MET A 315 -6.47 10.79 -22.63
N ARG A 316 -6.52 12.09 -22.31
CA ARG A 316 -5.59 12.73 -21.36
C ARG A 316 -6.18 12.73 -19.96
N MET A 317 -5.38 12.33 -18.98
CA MET A 317 -5.65 12.37 -17.55
C MET A 317 -4.84 13.51 -16.94
N SER A 318 -5.52 14.61 -16.59
CA SER A 318 -4.92 15.78 -15.94
C SER A 318 -5.43 15.95 -14.51
N ARG A 319 -4.69 16.65 -13.68
CA ARG A 319 -5.17 17.01 -12.34
C ARG A 319 -6.42 17.88 -12.45
N GLU A 320 -7.46 17.57 -11.69
CA GLU A 320 -8.67 18.37 -11.64
C GLU A 320 -8.43 19.66 -10.88
N TYR A 321 -8.70 20.83 -11.51
CA TYR A 321 -8.49 22.13 -10.88
C TYR A 321 -9.29 22.30 -9.59
N ASN A 322 -10.56 21.87 -9.56
CA ASN A 322 -11.42 21.97 -8.36
C ASN A 322 -10.88 21.19 -7.17
N ALA A 323 -10.10 20.14 -7.39
CA ALA A 323 -9.50 19.36 -6.32
C ALA A 323 -8.30 20.06 -5.65
N ILE A 324 -7.75 21.11 -6.29
CA ILE A 324 -6.56 21.81 -5.81
C ILE A 324 -6.69 23.36 -5.81
N ASN A 325 -7.85 23.91 -6.11
CA ASN A 325 -8.07 25.36 -6.26
C ASN A 325 -7.68 26.17 -5.01
N GLU A 326 -7.76 25.58 -3.81
CA GLU A 326 -7.36 26.19 -2.55
C GLU A 326 -5.95 25.78 -2.09
N LEU A 327 -5.26 24.93 -2.85
CA LEU A 327 -3.95 24.43 -2.47
C LEU A 327 -2.90 25.53 -2.57
N CYS A 328 -2.22 25.78 -1.46
CA CYS A 328 -1.13 26.74 -1.37
C CYS A 328 0.14 26.03 -0.85
N GLY A 329 1.29 26.39 -1.38
CA GLY A 329 2.59 25.89 -0.96
C GLY A 329 3.64 27.00 -0.98
N LYS A 330 4.84 26.70 -0.47
CA LYS A 330 5.99 27.59 -0.48
C LYS A 330 7.06 27.06 -1.45
N PRO A 331 7.95 27.91 -1.94
CA PRO A 331 9.14 27.46 -2.65
C PRO A 331 9.97 26.50 -1.79
N ASN A 332 10.61 25.53 -2.45
CA ASN A 332 11.42 24.47 -1.85
C ASN A 332 10.63 23.44 -1.00
N GLU A 333 9.33 23.33 -1.25
CA GLU A 333 8.44 22.33 -0.68
C GLU A 333 7.81 21.45 -1.77
N ILE A 334 7.22 20.34 -1.34
CA ILE A 334 6.39 19.47 -2.18
C ILE A 334 5.02 20.12 -2.35
N TRP A 335 4.55 20.22 -3.59
CA TRP A 335 3.24 20.75 -3.93
C TRP A 335 2.37 19.69 -4.62
N ASP A 336 1.11 19.58 -4.21
CA ASP A 336 0.11 18.59 -4.68
C ASP A 336 0.61 17.14 -4.66
N ASN A 337 1.55 16.80 -3.78
CA ASN A 337 2.23 15.50 -3.71
C ASN A 337 2.81 15.01 -5.05
N ARG A 338 2.93 15.88 -6.04
CA ARG A 338 3.38 15.56 -7.42
C ARG A 338 4.66 16.27 -7.81
N TRP A 339 4.92 17.43 -7.21
CA TRP A 339 5.97 18.33 -7.67
C TRP A 339 6.86 18.81 -6.53
N PHE A 340 8.15 18.78 -6.72
CA PHE A 340 9.10 19.56 -5.93
C PHE A 340 9.42 20.84 -6.68
N ILE A 341 9.11 22.00 -6.08
CA ILE A 341 9.25 23.31 -6.71
C ILE A 341 10.39 24.07 -6.04
N LYS A 342 11.54 24.10 -6.70
CA LYS A 342 12.70 24.87 -6.24
C LYS A 342 12.58 26.32 -6.67
N GLY A 343 12.85 27.25 -5.75
CA GLY A 343 12.82 28.69 -6.01
C GLY A 343 13.63 29.48 -4.97
N PRO A 344 13.66 30.83 -5.09
CA PRO A 344 14.33 31.70 -4.12
C PRO A 344 13.77 31.50 -2.70
N LYS A 345 14.61 31.62 -1.68
CA LYS A 345 14.22 31.51 -0.27
C LYS A 345 13.38 32.69 0.26
N SER A 346 12.95 33.60 -0.61
CA SER A 346 12.11 34.74 -0.22
C SER A 346 10.75 34.28 0.30
N SER A 347 10.32 34.82 1.45
CA SER A 347 9.05 34.48 2.10
C SER A 347 7.79 35.00 1.40
N ASN A 348 7.95 35.79 0.32
CA ASN A 348 6.83 36.52 -0.30
C ASN A 348 6.21 35.78 -1.49
N TYR A 349 6.78 34.65 -1.92
CA TYR A 349 6.23 33.86 -3.02
C TYR A 349 5.35 32.72 -2.49
N ILE A 350 4.21 32.52 -3.16
CA ILE A 350 3.27 31.44 -2.87
C ILE A 350 3.08 30.63 -4.15
N ILE A 351 3.08 29.32 -4.03
CA ILE A 351 2.74 28.41 -5.11
C ILE A 351 1.25 28.09 -5.01
N LYS A 352 0.52 28.36 -6.08
CA LYS A 352 -0.91 28.04 -6.24
C LYS A 352 -1.14 27.48 -7.63
N PRO A 353 -2.26 26.78 -7.88
CA PRO A 353 -2.65 26.47 -9.25
C PRO A 353 -2.84 27.76 -10.05
N LEU A 354 -2.57 27.71 -11.36
CA LEU A 354 -2.77 28.85 -12.25
C LEU A 354 -4.20 29.40 -12.18
N GLY A 355 -5.18 28.51 -12.28
CA GLY A 355 -6.59 28.83 -12.21
C GLY A 355 -7.08 29.76 -13.33
N GLU A 356 -8.35 30.12 -13.28
CA GLU A 356 -8.95 30.98 -14.29
C GLU A 356 -8.36 32.42 -14.28
N LYS A 357 -8.08 32.93 -13.08
CA LYS A 357 -7.48 34.26 -12.92
C LYS A 357 -6.09 34.35 -13.54
N GLY A 358 -5.27 33.32 -13.33
CA GLY A 358 -3.93 33.27 -13.91
C GLY A 358 -3.99 33.08 -15.42
N LEU A 359 -4.86 32.20 -15.88
CA LEU A 359 -5.03 31.92 -17.30
C LEU A 359 -5.49 33.17 -18.09
N SER A 360 -6.40 33.98 -17.50
CA SER A 360 -6.88 35.25 -18.12
C SER A 360 -5.77 36.30 -18.22
N ALA A 361 -4.74 36.20 -17.37
CA ALA A 361 -3.60 37.14 -17.42
C ALA A 361 -2.57 36.75 -18.49
N LEU A 362 -2.71 35.59 -19.14
CA LEU A 362 -1.80 35.11 -20.18
C LEU A 362 -2.40 35.38 -21.57
N SER A 363 -1.84 36.28 -22.33
CA SER A 363 -2.34 36.65 -23.69
C SER A 363 -2.11 35.51 -24.70
N GLU A 364 -1.04 34.76 -24.60
CA GLU A 364 -0.56 33.83 -25.65
C GLU A 364 -0.62 32.35 -25.25
N TRP A 365 -1.40 31.96 -24.22
CA TRP A 365 -1.44 30.58 -23.81
C TRP A 365 -2.04 29.62 -24.87
N LYS A 366 -2.90 30.16 -25.77
CA LYS A 366 -3.53 29.40 -26.85
C LYS A 366 -2.53 28.91 -27.90
N ASP A 367 -1.42 29.60 -28.04
CA ASP A 367 -0.35 29.26 -28.97
C ASP A 367 0.62 28.21 -28.39
N LYS A 368 0.40 27.84 -27.13
CA LYS A 368 1.18 26.77 -26.46
C LYS A 368 0.50 25.43 -26.62
N ASP A 369 1.27 24.41 -26.89
CA ASP A 369 0.79 23.02 -27.05
C ASP A 369 0.46 22.37 -25.69
N ILE A 370 -0.26 23.11 -24.84
CA ILE A 370 -0.73 22.63 -23.52
C ILE A 370 -2.22 22.89 -23.40
N PRO A 371 -3.04 21.86 -23.17
CA PRO A 371 -4.48 22.04 -23.04
C PRO A 371 -4.87 22.95 -21.87
N ARG A 372 -5.95 23.71 -22.07
CA ARG A 372 -6.50 24.61 -21.04
C ARG A 372 -6.69 23.92 -19.68
N LEU A 373 -7.23 22.69 -19.66
CA LEU A 373 -7.46 21.96 -18.41
C LEU A 373 -6.16 21.60 -17.67
N ALA A 374 -5.10 21.27 -18.40
CA ALA A 374 -3.77 21.04 -17.82
C ALA A 374 -3.15 22.33 -17.28
N LEU A 375 -3.32 23.46 -18.01
CA LEU A 375 -2.84 24.77 -17.55
C LEU A 375 -3.55 25.24 -16.30
N LEU A 376 -4.87 25.09 -16.19
CA LEU A 376 -5.63 25.50 -15.00
C LEU A 376 -5.09 24.87 -13.71
N SER A 377 -4.68 23.62 -13.77
CA SER A 377 -4.14 22.88 -12.64
C SER A 377 -2.61 22.95 -12.52
N SER A 378 -1.93 23.65 -13.44
CA SER A 378 -0.47 23.78 -13.38
C SER A 378 -0.01 24.63 -12.19
N PRO A 379 1.14 24.29 -11.59
CA PRO A 379 1.71 25.11 -10.52
C PRO A 379 2.20 26.45 -11.07
N ALA A 380 1.80 27.53 -10.41
CA ALA A 380 2.19 28.89 -10.74
C ALA A 380 2.71 29.64 -9.51
N VAL A 381 3.64 30.56 -9.74
CA VAL A 381 4.25 31.39 -8.70
C VAL A 381 3.50 32.71 -8.60
N TRP A 382 3.03 33.02 -7.42
CA TRP A 382 2.28 34.21 -7.12
C TRP A 382 3.00 35.09 -6.08
N HIS A 383 2.92 36.40 -6.25
CA HIS A 383 3.40 37.41 -5.29
C HIS A 383 2.34 38.45 -5.06
N LYS A 384 1.84 38.62 -3.85
CA LYS A 384 0.77 39.58 -3.50
C LYS A 384 -0.45 39.50 -4.46
N ASN A 385 -0.91 38.27 -4.77
CA ASN A 385 -2.01 38.01 -5.72
C ASN A 385 -1.75 38.38 -7.20
N GLU A 386 -0.53 38.69 -7.56
CA GLU A 386 -0.10 38.85 -8.96
C GLU A 386 0.60 37.59 -9.44
N LEU A 387 0.25 37.13 -10.64
CA LEU A 387 0.95 36.02 -11.31
C LEU A 387 2.35 36.49 -11.72
N LYS A 388 3.37 35.72 -11.38
CA LYS A 388 4.77 36.02 -11.73
C LYS A 388 5.34 35.02 -12.72
N ILE A 389 5.05 33.71 -12.54
CA ILE A 389 5.64 32.62 -13.35
C ILE A 389 4.63 31.51 -13.48
N VAL A 390 4.48 30.95 -14.67
CA VAL A 390 3.79 29.68 -14.93
C VAL A 390 4.82 28.60 -15.19
N LEU A 391 5.03 27.69 -14.25
CA LEU A 391 6.16 26.77 -14.25
C LEU A 391 6.16 25.77 -15.42
N PHE A 392 5.03 25.55 -16.10
CA PHE A 392 4.96 24.75 -17.31
C PHE A 392 5.35 25.52 -18.58
N LEU A 393 5.19 26.86 -18.57
CA LEU A 393 5.43 27.70 -19.73
C LEU A 393 6.78 28.42 -19.67
N ASP A 394 7.16 28.85 -18.46
CA ASP A 394 8.27 29.76 -18.26
C ASP A 394 9.54 29.02 -17.84
N ARG A 395 10.63 29.23 -18.56
CA ARG A 395 11.97 28.75 -18.17
C ARG A 395 12.72 29.92 -17.51
N VAL A 396 12.68 29.98 -16.19
CA VAL A 396 13.38 31.01 -15.40
C VAL A 396 14.47 30.36 -14.56
N ASN A 397 15.71 30.77 -14.72
CA ASN A 397 16.88 30.15 -14.08
C ASN A 397 16.82 30.03 -12.55
N SER A 398 16.03 30.92 -11.88
CA SER A 398 15.86 30.89 -10.42
C SER A 398 14.80 29.90 -9.95
N TRP A 399 14.02 29.28 -10.86
CA TRP A 399 12.94 28.35 -10.57
C TRP A 399 13.13 27.04 -11.31
N SER A 400 12.81 25.93 -10.63
CA SER A 400 12.75 24.63 -11.29
C SER A 400 11.59 23.79 -10.74
N LEU A 401 10.94 23.09 -11.64
CA LEU A 401 9.85 22.16 -11.38
C LEU A 401 10.38 20.74 -11.64
N LYS A 402 10.30 19.88 -10.61
CA LYS A 402 10.69 18.49 -10.73
C LYS A 402 9.52 17.59 -10.32
N PRO A 403 9.12 16.64 -11.17
CA PRO A 403 8.13 15.65 -10.74
C PRO A 403 8.74 14.76 -9.65
N LEU A 404 7.95 14.42 -8.64
CA LEU A 404 8.36 13.49 -7.59
C LEU A 404 8.47 12.06 -8.12
N LYS A 405 7.61 11.71 -9.08
CA LYS A 405 7.62 10.41 -9.74
C LYS A 405 8.01 10.57 -11.21
N GLN A 406 8.85 9.67 -11.66
CA GLN A 406 9.32 9.67 -13.06
C GLN A 406 8.51 8.67 -13.90
N GLU A 407 8.36 8.94 -15.19
CA GLU A 407 7.69 8.05 -16.15
C GLU A 407 8.19 6.61 -16.09
N LYS A 408 9.51 6.43 -15.95
CA LYS A 408 10.12 5.10 -15.82
C LYS A 408 9.55 4.30 -14.64
N GLU A 409 9.15 4.95 -13.55
CA GLU A 409 8.59 4.29 -12.36
C GLU A 409 7.18 3.77 -12.61
N PHE A 410 6.42 4.40 -13.52
CA PHE A 410 5.09 3.96 -13.89
C PHE A 410 5.07 2.59 -14.57
N SER A 411 6.11 2.28 -15.31
CA SER A 411 6.22 1.06 -16.10
C SER A 411 7.18 0.02 -15.51
N ILE A 412 7.65 0.24 -14.29
CA ILE A 412 8.41 -0.77 -13.55
C ILE A 412 7.42 -1.80 -12.99
N TYR A 413 7.53 -3.03 -13.49
CA TYR A 413 7.06 -4.19 -12.74
C TYR A 413 7.91 -4.26 -11.47
N ASP A 414 7.31 -3.83 -10.37
CA ASP A 414 7.91 -4.07 -9.06
C ASP A 414 7.97 -5.59 -8.87
N LYS A 415 9.09 -6.17 -9.29
CA LYS A 415 9.50 -7.49 -8.81
C LYS A 415 9.77 -7.34 -7.31
N VAL A 416 8.73 -7.05 -6.54
CA VAL A 416 8.79 -7.23 -5.12
C VAL A 416 8.95 -8.73 -4.92
N LEU A 417 10.25 -9.13 -5.03
CA LEU A 417 10.80 -10.31 -4.39
C LEU A 417 9.93 -11.56 -4.54
N ASN A 418 9.80 -12.06 -5.77
CA ASN A 418 9.47 -13.46 -6.02
C ASN A 418 10.80 -14.25 -6.07
N HIS A 419 11.42 -14.43 -4.93
CA HIS A 419 12.45 -15.44 -4.74
C HIS A 419 12.16 -16.24 -3.48
#